data_7ad80226e080a64641d2f19e46972bdc
#
_entry.id   7ad80226e080a64641d2f19e46972bdc
#
_cell.length_a   1.000
_cell.length_b   1.000
_cell.length_c   1.000
_cell.angle_alpha   90.00
_cell.angle_beta   90.00
_cell.angle_gamma   90.00
#
_symmetry.space_group_name_H-M   'P 1'
#
loop_
_entity.id
_entity.type
_entity.pdbx_description
1 polymer ?
#
loop_
_entity_poly.entity_id
_entity_poly.type
_entity_poly.pdbx_seq_one_letter_code
_entity_poly.pdbx_strand_id
1 'polypeptide(L)'
;MIFSLVGKVANTGLVEVPMGITLRELIFGIGGGIPNGKKFKAAQIGGPSGGCIPEEHLDTPIDYESLTSLGAIVGSGGLVVADEDTCMVDLARYFMNFVQEESCGKCTPCRLGTKAMLDTLTRMIQGNGEEGDIEYLQELADAVKASSLCGLGQTAPNPVLTSLRYFRDEYEEHVYGKQCRARVCKGLIRYEIIPELCTGCLVCLRNCTANAITGEKLKPHFIHAELCAKCGVCKELCKFDAVKVLTGNGNQAANNVLQTAVIG
;
A
#
# COMPACT_ATOMS: atom_id res chain seq x y z
N MET A 1 -14.66 -6.01 -23.93
CA MET A 1 -13.26 -6.04 -23.52
C MET A 1 -13.08 -7.04 -22.39
N ILE A 2 -11.92 -7.70 -22.27
CA ILE A 2 -11.65 -8.66 -21.18
C ILE A 2 -10.80 -7.98 -20.11
N PHE A 3 -11.24 -8.09 -18.85
CA PHE A 3 -10.49 -7.62 -17.68
C PHE A 3 -10.02 -8.80 -16.82
N SER A 4 -8.78 -8.70 -16.34
CA SER A 4 -8.26 -9.55 -15.26
C SER A 4 -8.54 -8.84 -13.93
N LEU A 5 -9.63 -9.23 -13.27
CA LEU A 5 -10.06 -8.67 -11.98
C LEU A 5 -9.40 -9.42 -10.84
N VAL A 6 -8.55 -8.74 -10.08
CA VAL A 6 -7.74 -9.31 -9.00
C VAL A 6 -7.60 -8.36 -7.81
N GLY A 7 -6.92 -8.81 -6.75
CA GLY A 7 -6.68 -8.02 -5.54
C GLY A 7 -7.76 -8.20 -4.49
N LYS A 8 -8.18 -7.10 -3.87
CA LYS A 8 -9.13 -7.08 -2.74
C LYS A 8 -10.58 -7.02 -3.21
N VAL A 9 -10.99 -8.01 -4.00
CA VAL A 9 -12.35 -8.17 -4.54
C VAL A 9 -12.86 -9.57 -4.23
N ALA A 10 -14.15 -9.73 -4.02
CA ALA A 10 -14.74 -10.99 -3.60
C ALA A 10 -14.59 -12.10 -4.65
N ASN A 11 -14.85 -11.80 -5.92
CA ASN A 11 -14.73 -12.72 -7.04
C ASN A 11 -13.59 -12.28 -7.96
N THR A 12 -12.50 -13.01 -7.96
CA THR A 12 -11.36 -12.80 -8.87
C THR A 12 -11.49 -13.64 -10.12
N GLY A 13 -10.99 -13.14 -11.26
CA GLY A 13 -11.01 -13.90 -12.51
C GLY A 13 -10.97 -13.03 -13.77
N LEU A 14 -11.23 -13.65 -14.90
CA LEU A 14 -11.39 -12.96 -16.19
C LEU A 14 -12.86 -12.62 -16.40
N VAL A 15 -13.12 -11.38 -16.79
CA VAL A 15 -14.46 -10.86 -17.00
C VAL A 15 -14.53 -10.18 -18.35
N GLU A 16 -15.48 -10.60 -19.20
CA GLU A 16 -15.77 -9.92 -20.47
C GLU A 16 -16.94 -8.95 -20.29
N VAL A 17 -16.70 -7.67 -20.62
CA VAL A 17 -17.69 -6.59 -20.48
C VAL A 17 -17.63 -5.64 -21.67
N PRO A 18 -18.71 -4.91 -21.96
CA PRO A 18 -18.68 -3.85 -22.97
C PRO A 18 -17.76 -2.71 -22.53
N MET A 19 -17.18 -1.99 -23.50
CA MET A 19 -16.53 -0.71 -23.22
C MET A 19 -17.56 0.31 -22.74
N GLY A 20 -17.14 1.16 -21.80
CA GLY A 20 -18.01 2.16 -21.18
C GLY A 20 -18.73 1.68 -19.92
N ILE A 21 -18.55 0.42 -19.52
CA ILE A 21 -18.98 -0.02 -18.18
C ILE A 21 -18.24 0.80 -17.11
N THR A 22 -18.88 1.10 -16.00
CA THR A 22 -18.22 1.83 -14.92
C THR A 22 -17.35 0.91 -14.06
N LEU A 23 -16.34 1.49 -13.38
CA LEU A 23 -15.54 0.75 -12.39
C LEU A 23 -16.43 0.19 -11.27
N ARG A 24 -17.48 0.92 -10.87
CA ARG A 24 -18.46 0.48 -9.87
C ARG A 24 -19.18 -0.78 -10.29
N GLU A 25 -19.72 -0.79 -11.49
CA GLU A 25 -20.43 -1.98 -12.00
C GLU A 25 -19.51 -3.19 -12.14
N LEU A 26 -18.27 -2.98 -12.58
CA LEU A 26 -17.30 -4.06 -12.73
C LEU A 26 -16.87 -4.61 -11.37
N ILE A 27 -16.52 -3.76 -10.40
CA ILE A 27 -15.98 -4.20 -9.09
C ILE A 27 -17.10 -4.71 -8.18
N PHE A 28 -18.21 -3.99 -8.07
CA PHE A 28 -19.28 -4.33 -7.12
C PHE A 28 -20.37 -5.20 -7.75
N GLY A 29 -20.76 -4.93 -9.00
CA GLY A 29 -21.80 -5.69 -9.69
C GLY A 29 -21.31 -7.08 -10.08
N ILE A 30 -20.14 -7.17 -10.72
CA ILE A 30 -19.59 -8.45 -11.22
C ILE A 30 -18.63 -9.05 -10.21
N GLY A 31 -17.68 -8.26 -9.68
CA GLY A 31 -16.68 -8.69 -8.73
C GLY A 31 -17.21 -8.97 -7.33
N GLY A 32 -18.47 -8.62 -7.02
CA GLY A 32 -19.09 -8.88 -5.71
C GLY A 32 -18.61 -7.95 -4.60
N GLY A 33 -17.91 -6.87 -4.93
CA GLY A 33 -17.43 -5.86 -3.97
C GLY A 33 -16.21 -6.29 -3.17
N ILE A 34 -15.97 -5.56 -2.07
CA ILE A 34 -14.82 -5.78 -1.21
C ILE A 34 -15.17 -6.81 -0.13
N PRO A 35 -14.36 -7.88 0.05
CA PRO A 35 -14.66 -8.93 1.02
C PRO A 35 -14.56 -8.44 2.47
N ASN A 36 -15.19 -9.20 3.39
CA ASN A 36 -15.13 -8.99 4.84
C ASN A 36 -15.67 -7.63 5.33
N GLY A 37 -16.56 -7.00 4.56
CA GLY A 37 -17.16 -5.70 4.93
C GLY A 37 -16.20 -4.52 4.94
N LYS A 38 -15.00 -4.66 4.35
CA LYS A 38 -14.04 -3.58 4.20
C LYS A 38 -14.48 -2.58 3.14
N LYS A 39 -13.91 -1.38 3.22
CA LYS A 39 -14.17 -0.32 2.25
C LYS A 39 -13.24 -0.43 1.04
N PHE A 40 -13.78 -0.08 -0.12
CA PHE A 40 -12.99 0.16 -1.30
C PHE A 40 -12.09 1.39 -1.07
N LYS A 41 -10.87 1.34 -1.59
CA LYS A 41 -9.93 2.46 -1.52
C LYS A 41 -9.55 2.95 -2.92
N ALA A 42 -9.09 2.03 -3.75
CA ALA A 42 -8.63 2.36 -5.09
C ALA A 42 -8.67 1.15 -6.02
N ALA A 43 -8.62 1.39 -7.32
CA ALA A 43 -8.37 0.38 -8.33
C ALA A 43 -7.22 0.81 -9.24
N GLN A 44 -6.20 -0.02 -9.35
CA GLN A 44 -5.15 0.14 -10.37
C GLN A 44 -5.65 -0.47 -11.67
N ILE A 45 -5.80 0.33 -12.72
CA ILE A 45 -6.26 -0.09 -14.05
C ILE A 45 -5.20 0.15 -15.11
N GLY A 46 -5.14 -0.74 -16.10
CA GLY A 46 -4.15 -0.68 -17.18
C GLY A 46 -2.88 -1.48 -16.90
N GLY A 47 -2.92 -2.36 -15.89
CA GLY A 47 -1.77 -3.18 -15.49
C GLY A 47 -0.72 -2.40 -14.68
N PRO A 48 0.53 -2.93 -14.58
CA PRO A 48 1.57 -2.35 -13.72
C PRO A 48 1.98 -0.91 -14.06
N SER A 49 1.89 -0.50 -15.32
CA SER A 49 2.18 0.87 -15.76
C SER A 49 0.92 1.71 -15.97
N GLY A 50 -0.22 1.23 -15.50
CA GLY A 50 -1.48 1.96 -15.51
C GLY A 50 -1.58 2.99 -14.39
N GLY A 51 -2.80 3.43 -14.08
CA GLY A 51 -3.05 4.44 -13.06
C GLY A 51 -3.97 3.95 -11.95
N CYS A 52 -3.86 4.58 -10.80
CA CYS A 52 -4.70 4.33 -9.64
C CYS A 52 -5.92 5.26 -9.65
N ILE A 53 -7.11 4.69 -9.53
CA ILE A 53 -8.39 5.40 -9.52
C ILE A 53 -9.01 5.29 -8.12
N PRO A 54 -9.25 6.41 -7.40
CA PRO A 54 -9.84 6.41 -6.06
C PRO A 54 -11.35 6.24 -6.08
N GLU A 55 -11.96 6.11 -4.91
CA GLU A 55 -13.41 5.87 -4.72
C GLU A 55 -14.29 6.94 -5.39
N GLU A 56 -13.87 8.20 -5.37
CA GLU A 56 -14.61 9.34 -5.95
C GLU A 56 -14.82 9.24 -7.46
N HIS A 57 -14.02 8.39 -8.14
CA HIS A 57 -14.09 8.17 -9.59
C HIS A 57 -14.62 6.77 -9.97
N LEU A 58 -15.29 6.06 -9.06
CA LEU A 58 -15.86 4.74 -9.32
C LEU A 58 -16.92 4.73 -10.45
N ASP A 59 -17.61 5.85 -10.66
CA ASP A 59 -18.64 5.98 -11.68
C ASP A 59 -18.10 6.44 -13.05
N THR A 60 -16.76 6.56 -13.16
CA THR A 60 -16.11 6.84 -14.44
C THR A 60 -16.26 5.65 -15.38
N PRO A 61 -16.73 5.86 -16.62
CA PRO A 61 -16.77 4.81 -17.63
C PRO A 61 -15.36 4.36 -18.00
N ILE A 62 -15.20 3.07 -18.21
CA ILE A 62 -13.96 2.48 -18.66
C ILE A 62 -13.84 2.63 -20.16
N ASP A 63 -13.28 3.75 -20.60
CA ASP A 63 -12.90 4.06 -21.97
C ASP A 63 -11.54 4.77 -22.01
N TYR A 64 -11.00 4.98 -23.20
CA TYR A 64 -9.65 5.53 -23.38
C TYR A 64 -9.55 6.99 -22.92
N GLU A 65 -10.53 7.79 -23.25
CA GLU A 65 -10.54 9.24 -22.97
C GLU A 65 -10.76 9.50 -21.49
N SER A 66 -11.77 8.87 -20.88
CA SER A 66 -12.11 9.04 -19.46
C SER A 66 -10.97 8.61 -18.54
N LEU A 67 -10.37 7.45 -18.79
CA LEU A 67 -9.25 6.98 -17.97
C LEU A 67 -7.98 7.83 -18.16
N THR A 68 -7.70 8.29 -19.38
CA THR A 68 -6.56 9.16 -19.65
C THR A 68 -6.68 10.50 -18.92
N SER A 69 -7.88 11.07 -18.80
CA SER A 69 -8.12 12.31 -18.05
C SER A 69 -7.81 12.18 -16.55
N LEU A 70 -7.93 10.97 -16.01
CA LEU A 70 -7.59 10.63 -14.63
C LEU A 70 -6.11 10.23 -14.43
N GLY A 71 -5.33 10.18 -15.51
CA GLY A 71 -3.92 9.77 -15.47
C GLY A 71 -3.70 8.26 -15.57
N ALA A 72 -4.77 7.49 -15.86
CA ALA A 72 -4.73 6.06 -16.05
C ALA A 72 -4.77 5.67 -17.52
N ILE A 73 -4.69 4.38 -17.80
CA ILE A 73 -4.84 3.81 -19.14
C ILE A 73 -5.72 2.56 -19.09
N VAL A 74 -6.36 2.20 -20.17
CA VAL A 74 -7.10 0.93 -20.29
C VAL A 74 -6.12 -0.25 -20.30
N GLY A 75 -4.99 -0.09 -21.00
CA GLY A 75 -3.95 -1.12 -21.12
C GLY A 75 -4.50 -2.44 -21.68
N SER A 76 -3.99 -3.55 -21.16
CA SER A 76 -4.42 -4.91 -21.53
C SER A 76 -5.57 -5.46 -20.67
N GLY A 77 -6.25 -4.62 -19.90
CA GLY A 77 -7.37 -5.02 -19.04
C GLY A 77 -6.98 -5.56 -17.67
N GLY A 78 -5.77 -5.28 -17.20
CA GLY A 78 -5.40 -5.56 -15.81
C GLY A 78 -6.12 -4.61 -14.85
N LEU A 79 -6.83 -5.15 -13.86
CA LEU A 79 -7.54 -4.39 -12.83
C LEU A 79 -7.27 -4.99 -11.46
N VAL A 80 -6.53 -4.24 -10.63
CA VAL A 80 -6.17 -4.65 -9.26
C VAL A 80 -6.91 -3.78 -8.26
N VAL A 81 -7.78 -4.39 -7.47
CA VAL A 81 -8.60 -3.70 -6.47
C VAL A 81 -7.85 -3.62 -5.14
N ALA A 82 -7.88 -2.46 -4.51
CA ALA A 82 -7.31 -2.16 -3.20
C ALA A 82 -8.40 -1.79 -2.19
N ASP A 83 -8.27 -2.30 -0.97
CA ASP A 83 -9.13 -1.99 0.18
C ASP A 83 -8.48 -0.96 1.11
N GLU A 84 -9.19 -0.59 2.18
CA GLU A 84 -8.73 0.36 3.19
C GLU A 84 -7.43 -0.04 3.90
N ASP A 85 -7.08 -1.34 3.92
CA ASP A 85 -5.83 -1.86 4.50
C ASP A 85 -4.66 -1.91 3.50
N THR A 86 -4.84 -1.38 2.30
CA THR A 86 -3.78 -1.30 1.29
C THR A 86 -3.00 0.00 1.45
N CYS A 87 -1.68 -0.09 1.55
CA CYS A 87 -0.79 1.09 1.53
C CYS A 87 -0.54 1.52 0.09
N MET A 88 -0.84 2.77 -0.24
CA MET A 88 -0.69 3.28 -1.61
C MET A 88 0.77 3.52 -2.00
N VAL A 89 1.64 3.84 -1.03
CA VAL A 89 3.08 3.97 -1.25
C VAL A 89 3.71 2.61 -1.60
N ASP A 90 3.35 1.55 -0.86
CA ASP A 90 3.84 0.19 -1.14
C ASP A 90 3.25 -0.39 -2.43
N LEU A 91 1.99 -0.06 -2.76
CA LEU A 91 1.36 -0.44 -4.03
C LEU A 91 2.08 0.21 -5.21
N ALA A 92 2.39 1.50 -5.14
CA ALA A 92 3.17 2.21 -6.16
C ALA A 92 4.57 1.61 -6.30
N ARG A 93 5.24 1.29 -5.18
CA ARG A 93 6.53 0.61 -5.17
C ARG A 93 6.46 -0.77 -5.85
N TYR A 94 5.42 -1.55 -5.55
CA TYR A 94 5.23 -2.88 -6.15
C TYR A 94 5.14 -2.81 -7.67
N PHE A 95 4.35 -1.90 -8.21
CA PHE A 95 4.24 -1.72 -9.66
C PHE A 95 5.52 -1.13 -10.27
N MET A 96 6.19 -0.22 -9.56
CA MET A 96 7.47 0.35 -10.03
C MET A 96 8.55 -0.72 -10.09
N ASN A 97 8.59 -1.67 -9.14
CA ASN A 97 9.52 -2.80 -9.19
C ASN A 97 9.34 -3.63 -10.47
N PHE A 98 8.08 -3.97 -10.78
CA PHE A 98 7.78 -4.71 -12.01
C PHE A 98 8.22 -3.94 -13.26
N VAL A 99 7.88 -2.66 -13.36
CA VAL A 99 8.24 -1.84 -14.52
C VAL A 99 9.75 -1.68 -14.66
N GLN A 100 10.48 -1.59 -13.56
CA GLN A 100 11.95 -1.51 -13.55
C GLN A 100 12.58 -2.81 -14.05
N GLU A 101 12.05 -3.95 -13.66
CA GLU A 101 12.50 -5.27 -14.14
C GLU A 101 12.22 -5.49 -15.63
N GLU A 102 11.09 -4.99 -16.15
CA GLU A 102 10.69 -5.07 -17.56
C GLU A 102 11.38 -4.03 -18.46
N SER A 103 12.12 -3.09 -17.89
CA SER A 103 12.84 -2.09 -18.66
C SER A 103 13.93 -2.72 -19.52
N CYS A 104 13.90 -2.47 -20.85
CA CYS A 104 14.95 -2.94 -21.77
C CYS A 104 16.31 -2.25 -21.53
N GLY A 105 16.39 -1.23 -20.67
CA GLY A 105 17.60 -0.50 -20.31
C GLY A 105 18.17 0.42 -21.40
N LYS A 106 17.51 0.59 -22.55
CA LYS A 106 18.06 1.34 -23.69
C LYS A 106 18.15 2.85 -23.43
N CYS A 107 17.04 3.47 -23.01
CA CYS A 107 17.04 4.92 -22.77
C CYS A 107 17.31 5.25 -21.30
N THR A 108 18.15 6.23 -21.06
CA THR A 108 18.60 6.66 -19.73
C THR A 108 17.43 7.06 -18.81
N PRO A 109 16.43 7.86 -19.26
CA PRO A 109 15.33 8.25 -18.39
C PRO A 109 14.57 7.06 -17.80
N CYS A 110 14.22 6.07 -18.62
CA CYS A 110 13.56 4.86 -18.15
C CYS A 110 14.49 4.04 -17.23
N ARG A 111 15.71 3.69 -17.71
CA ARG A 111 16.63 2.82 -16.97
C ARG A 111 17.01 3.35 -15.59
N LEU A 112 17.41 4.61 -15.50
CA LEU A 112 17.85 5.22 -14.25
C LEU A 112 16.69 5.82 -13.45
N GLY A 113 15.71 6.42 -14.12
CA GLY A 113 14.59 7.07 -13.46
C GLY A 113 13.66 6.07 -12.76
N THR A 114 13.31 4.94 -13.40
CA THR A 114 12.49 3.90 -12.74
C THR A 114 13.21 3.32 -11.52
N LYS A 115 14.53 3.11 -11.63
CA LYS A 115 15.34 2.64 -10.49
C LYS A 115 15.35 3.65 -9.34
N ALA A 116 15.59 4.93 -9.64
CA ALA A 116 15.61 5.98 -8.62
C ALA A 116 14.25 6.16 -7.94
N MET A 117 13.13 6.11 -8.69
CA MET A 117 11.79 6.10 -8.12
C MET A 117 11.56 4.90 -7.21
N LEU A 118 11.95 3.69 -7.63
CA LEU A 118 11.84 2.47 -6.84
C LEU A 118 12.64 2.57 -5.53
N ASP A 119 13.87 3.08 -5.59
CA ASP A 119 14.75 3.23 -4.43
C ASP A 119 14.16 4.23 -3.43
N THR A 120 13.60 5.35 -3.89
CA THR A 120 12.94 6.35 -3.06
C THR A 120 11.70 5.78 -2.38
N LEU A 121 10.81 5.11 -3.12
CA LEU A 121 9.62 4.45 -2.57
C LEU A 121 10.00 3.36 -1.55
N THR A 122 11.07 2.60 -1.83
CA THR A 122 11.58 1.56 -0.93
C THR A 122 12.09 2.18 0.37
N ARG A 123 12.83 3.31 0.28
CA ARG A 123 13.31 4.06 1.45
C ARG A 123 12.12 4.56 2.30
N MET A 124 11.07 5.09 1.66
CA MET A 124 9.86 5.56 2.37
C MET A 124 9.18 4.44 3.18
N ILE A 125 8.94 3.27 2.58
CA ILE A 125 8.28 2.16 3.30
C ILE A 125 9.16 1.51 4.37
N GLN A 126 10.48 1.72 4.28
CA GLN A 126 11.45 1.29 5.29
C GLN A 126 11.56 2.27 6.47
N GLY A 127 10.84 3.40 6.44
CA GLY A 127 10.88 4.43 7.48
C GLY A 127 12.01 5.45 7.32
N ASN A 128 12.78 5.35 6.23
CA ASN A 128 13.94 6.20 5.93
C ASN A 128 13.62 7.29 4.89
N GLY A 129 12.32 7.60 4.67
CA GLY A 129 11.91 8.71 3.82
C GLY A 129 12.42 10.05 4.36
N GLU A 130 12.85 10.94 3.49
CA GLU A 130 13.45 12.23 3.82
C GLU A 130 12.57 13.38 3.30
N GLU A 131 12.73 14.56 3.88
CA GLU A 131 12.10 15.78 3.39
C GLU A 131 12.54 16.04 1.95
N GLY A 132 11.59 16.39 1.07
CA GLY A 132 11.82 16.56 -0.37
C GLY A 132 11.66 15.31 -1.22
N ASP A 133 11.55 14.12 -0.63
CA ASP A 133 11.37 12.87 -1.38
C ASP A 133 10.07 12.85 -2.22
N ILE A 134 9.02 13.49 -1.73
CA ILE A 134 7.72 13.55 -2.42
C ILE A 134 7.83 14.40 -3.69
N GLU A 135 8.42 15.58 -3.55
CA GLU A 135 8.66 16.51 -4.64
C GLU A 135 9.64 15.90 -5.67
N TYR A 136 10.70 15.29 -5.20
CA TYR A 136 11.65 14.57 -6.04
C TYR A 136 10.99 13.44 -6.86
N LEU A 137 10.10 12.65 -6.24
CA LEU A 137 9.34 11.61 -6.96
C LEU A 137 8.47 12.21 -8.05
N GLN A 138 7.78 13.32 -7.78
CA GLN A 138 6.93 14.00 -8.75
C GLN A 138 7.74 14.50 -9.94
N GLU A 139 8.80 15.26 -9.68
CA GLU A 139 9.67 15.83 -10.72
C GLU A 139 10.33 14.74 -11.58
N LEU A 140 10.86 13.72 -10.92
CA LEU A 140 11.50 12.61 -11.61
C LEU A 140 10.49 11.81 -12.46
N ALA A 141 9.29 11.55 -11.95
CA ALA A 141 8.22 10.87 -12.67
C ALA A 141 7.82 11.64 -13.93
N ASP A 142 7.64 12.96 -13.84
CA ASP A 142 7.31 13.81 -14.97
C ASP A 142 8.45 13.84 -16.00
N ALA A 143 9.71 13.92 -15.55
CA ALA A 143 10.89 13.88 -16.43
C ALA A 143 11.00 12.52 -17.17
N VAL A 144 10.81 11.40 -16.48
CA VAL A 144 10.83 10.05 -17.09
C VAL A 144 9.72 9.90 -18.13
N LYS A 145 8.50 10.36 -17.79
CA LYS A 145 7.34 10.32 -18.69
C LYS A 145 7.59 11.12 -19.97
N ALA A 146 8.13 12.32 -19.84
CA ALA A 146 8.35 13.24 -20.96
C ALA A 146 9.51 12.84 -21.87
N SER A 147 10.56 12.20 -21.34
CA SER A 147 11.82 11.96 -22.06
C SER A 147 12.08 10.50 -22.44
N SER A 148 11.24 9.55 -22.04
CA SER A 148 11.37 8.15 -22.43
C SER A 148 11.00 7.90 -23.89
N LEU A 149 11.73 6.98 -24.53
CA LEU A 149 11.62 6.74 -25.98
C LEU A 149 10.45 5.85 -26.40
N CYS A 150 9.87 5.06 -25.48
CA CYS A 150 8.81 4.11 -25.79
C CYS A 150 7.70 4.14 -24.74
N GLY A 151 6.56 3.51 -25.08
CA GLY A 151 5.37 3.47 -24.23
C GLY A 151 5.63 2.95 -22.83
N LEU A 152 6.54 1.96 -22.62
CA LEU A 152 6.84 1.47 -21.28
C LEU A 152 7.38 2.60 -20.39
N GLY A 153 8.41 3.31 -20.81
CA GLY A 153 8.98 4.40 -20.02
C GLY A 153 8.05 5.61 -19.89
N GLN A 154 7.21 5.88 -20.89
CA GLN A 154 6.21 6.97 -20.86
C GLN A 154 5.06 6.68 -19.90
N THR A 155 4.72 5.42 -19.66
CA THR A 155 3.64 5.03 -18.74
C THR A 155 4.16 4.54 -17.38
N ALA A 156 5.42 4.14 -17.29
CA ALA A 156 6.06 3.67 -16.06
C ALA A 156 5.78 4.51 -14.81
N PRO A 157 5.80 5.86 -14.88
CA PRO A 157 5.54 6.71 -13.73
C PRO A 157 4.08 6.82 -13.31
N ASN A 158 3.11 6.39 -14.11
CA ASN A 158 1.67 6.59 -13.84
C ASN A 158 1.23 6.09 -12.45
N PRO A 159 1.65 4.90 -11.96
CA PRO A 159 1.29 4.44 -10.62
C PRO A 159 1.77 5.40 -9.52
N VAL A 160 2.94 6.00 -9.69
CA VAL A 160 3.49 7.00 -8.76
C VAL A 160 2.73 8.31 -8.87
N LEU A 161 2.56 8.85 -10.07
CA LEU A 161 1.88 10.12 -10.32
C LEU A 161 0.43 10.10 -9.85
N THR A 162 -0.31 9.03 -10.13
CA THR A 162 -1.71 8.92 -9.72
C THR A 162 -1.86 8.66 -8.23
N SER A 163 -1.00 7.86 -7.61
CA SER A 163 -1.03 7.67 -6.16
C SER A 163 -0.61 8.93 -5.40
N LEU A 164 0.36 9.70 -5.89
CA LEU A 164 0.69 11.02 -5.34
C LEU A 164 -0.45 12.02 -5.49
N ARG A 165 -1.14 12.01 -6.64
CA ARG A 165 -2.28 12.91 -6.89
C ARG A 165 -3.44 12.67 -5.95
N TYR A 166 -3.79 11.41 -5.68
CA TYR A 166 -5.02 11.05 -4.95
C TYR A 166 -4.79 10.64 -3.50
N PHE A 167 -3.55 10.28 -3.11
CA PHE A 167 -3.20 9.77 -1.79
C PHE A 167 -1.91 10.40 -1.26
N ARG A 168 -1.68 11.69 -1.55
CA ARG A 168 -0.50 12.43 -1.10
C ARG A 168 -0.32 12.37 0.41
N ASP A 169 -1.42 12.41 1.16
CA ASP A 169 -1.45 12.31 2.61
C ASP A 169 -0.80 11.03 3.13
N GLU A 170 -0.91 9.89 2.43
CA GLU A 170 -0.20 8.67 2.82
C GLU A 170 1.31 8.78 2.62
N TYR A 171 1.77 9.47 1.59
CA TYR A 171 3.20 9.75 1.40
C TYR A 171 3.73 10.66 2.51
N GLU A 172 3.00 11.70 2.85
CA GLU A 172 3.35 12.61 3.95
C GLU A 172 3.40 11.89 5.29
N GLU A 173 2.48 10.98 5.57
CA GLU A 173 2.55 10.11 6.75
C GLU A 173 3.80 9.24 6.76
N HIS A 174 4.21 8.67 5.62
CA HIS A 174 5.42 7.84 5.52
C HIS A 174 6.69 8.67 5.71
N VAL A 175 6.76 9.87 5.13
CA VAL A 175 7.95 10.73 5.15
C VAL A 175 8.06 11.48 6.47
N TYR A 176 7.04 12.21 6.87
CA TYR A 176 7.09 13.10 8.03
C TYR A 176 6.59 12.42 9.31
N GLY A 177 5.47 11.69 9.23
CA GLY A 177 4.87 11.01 10.38
C GLY A 177 5.56 9.71 10.76
N LYS A 178 6.40 9.14 9.88
CA LYS A 178 6.97 7.81 10.03
C LYS A 178 5.91 6.77 10.37
N GLN A 179 4.77 6.86 9.69
CA GLN A 179 3.59 6.04 9.92
C GLN A 179 3.09 5.39 8.64
N CYS A 180 2.44 4.24 8.77
CA CYS A 180 1.70 3.58 7.71
C CYS A 180 0.30 3.28 8.23
N ARG A 181 -0.73 4.04 7.79
CA ARG A 181 -2.12 3.84 8.24
C ARG A 181 -2.65 2.44 7.93
N ALA A 182 -2.20 1.84 6.84
CA ALA A 182 -2.52 0.46 6.48
C ALA A 182 -1.80 -0.60 7.34
N ARG A 183 -0.78 -0.20 8.11
CA ARG A 183 0.00 -1.05 9.02
C ARG A 183 0.69 -2.25 8.35
N VAL A 184 1.11 -2.09 7.09
CA VAL A 184 1.77 -3.15 6.30
C VAL A 184 3.25 -2.88 6.06
N CYS A 185 3.70 -1.63 6.09
CA CYS A 185 5.09 -1.24 5.84
C CYS A 185 5.98 -1.60 7.04
N LYS A 186 6.77 -2.68 6.90
CA LYS A 186 7.58 -3.24 8.00
C LYS A 186 8.54 -2.23 8.65
N GLY A 187 9.03 -1.24 7.89
CA GLY A 187 9.89 -0.18 8.43
C GLY A 187 9.17 0.73 9.43
N LEU A 188 7.84 0.86 9.31
CA LEU A 188 7.01 1.83 10.01
C LEU A 188 6.08 1.21 11.06
N ILE A 189 6.13 -0.10 11.27
CA ILE A 189 5.29 -0.80 12.25
C ILE A 189 6.12 -1.44 13.35
N ARG A 190 5.48 -1.65 14.50
CA ARG A 190 5.98 -2.50 15.58
C ARG A 190 4.84 -3.35 16.14
N TYR A 191 5.20 -4.49 16.69
CA TYR A 191 4.26 -5.35 17.42
C TYR A 191 4.43 -5.14 18.91
N GLU A 192 3.30 -5.07 19.62
CA GLU A 192 3.27 -4.91 21.07
C GLU A 192 2.23 -5.85 21.68
N ILE A 193 2.54 -6.40 22.84
CA ILE A 193 1.59 -7.23 23.59
C ILE A 193 0.92 -6.35 24.64
N ILE A 194 -0.41 -6.32 24.64
CA ILE A 194 -1.23 -5.62 25.62
C ILE A 194 -1.31 -6.51 26.88
N PRO A 195 -0.68 -6.10 27.99
CA PRO A 195 -0.56 -6.96 29.19
C PRO A 195 -1.90 -7.42 29.73
N GLU A 196 -2.92 -6.55 29.71
CA GLU A 196 -4.27 -6.80 30.25
C GLU A 196 -5.01 -7.90 29.48
N LEU A 197 -4.66 -8.11 28.20
CA LEU A 197 -5.25 -9.13 27.35
C LEU A 197 -4.40 -10.41 27.29
N CYS A 198 -3.15 -10.34 27.74
CA CYS A 198 -2.20 -11.45 27.62
C CYS A 198 -2.35 -12.45 28.76
N THR A 199 -2.75 -13.68 28.45
CA THR A 199 -2.91 -14.75 29.44
C THR A 199 -1.63 -15.55 29.76
N GLY A 200 -0.51 -15.23 29.11
CA GLY A 200 0.74 -15.96 29.32
C GLY A 200 0.71 -17.40 28.78
N CYS A 201 -0.01 -17.66 27.67
CA CYS A 201 -0.21 -19.00 27.11
C CYS A 201 1.02 -19.58 26.39
N LEU A 202 2.11 -18.84 26.23
CA LEU A 202 3.38 -19.23 25.58
C LEU A 202 3.29 -19.50 24.06
N VAL A 203 2.15 -19.36 23.43
CA VAL A 203 2.00 -19.69 22.00
C VAL A 203 2.86 -18.78 21.12
N CYS A 204 2.77 -17.47 21.31
CA CYS A 204 3.58 -16.49 20.53
C CYS A 204 5.08 -16.66 20.80
N LEU A 205 5.49 -16.93 22.03
CA LEU A 205 6.88 -17.14 22.41
C LEU A 205 7.49 -18.36 21.70
N ARG A 206 6.78 -19.50 21.70
CA ARG A 206 7.25 -20.75 21.09
C ARG A 206 7.36 -20.69 19.58
N ASN A 207 6.56 -19.82 18.94
CA ASN A 207 6.51 -19.67 17.47
C ASN A 207 7.31 -18.46 16.96
N CYS A 208 8.01 -17.76 17.85
CA CYS A 208 8.84 -16.61 17.44
C CYS A 208 10.19 -17.09 16.90
N THR A 209 10.35 -17.15 15.58
CA THR A 209 11.60 -17.57 14.91
C THR A 209 12.77 -16.60 15.16
N ALA A 210 12.47 -15.35 15.48
CA ALA A 210 13.48 -14.33 15.79
C ALA A 210 13.85 -14.29 17.28
N ASN A 211 13.25 -15.14 18.14
CA ASN A 211 13.43 -15.13 19.59
C ASN A 211 13.20 -13.74 20.22
N ALA A 212 12.34 -12.94 19.62
CA ALA A 212 12.07 -11.56 20.05
C ALA A 212 11.02 -11.47 21.16
N ILE A 213 10.50 -12.57 21.68
CA ILE A 213 9.44 -12.59 22.69
C ILE A 213 9.97 -13.25 23.97
N THR A 214 9.78 -12.57 25.10
CA THR A 214 10.10 -13.10 26.43
C THR A 214 8.84 -13.13 27.31
N GLY A 215 8.84 -13.99 28.33
CA GLY A 215 7.76 -14.10 29.28
C GLY A 215 7.70 -15.49 29.92
N GLU A 216 6.85 -15.63 30.94
CA GLU A 216 6.64 -16.85 31.69
C GLU A 216 5.19 -17.30 31.58
N LYS A 217 4.93 -18.59 31.86
CA LYS A 217 3.57 -19.12 31.88
C LYS A 217 2.70 -18.37 32.88
N LEU A 218 1.48 -17.99 32.45
CA LEU A 218 0.49 -17.24 33.24
C LEU A 218 0.92 -15.79 33.59
N LYS A 219 1.98 -15.27 32.96
CA LYS A 219 2.36 -13.86 33.03
C LYS A 219 2.33 -13.23 31.65
N PRO A 220 2.05 -11.91 31.54
CA PRO A 220 2.13 -11.22 30.24
C PRO A 220 3.51 -11.39 29.60
N HIS A 221 3.51 -11.61 28.28
CA HIS A 221 4.74 -11.66 27.49
C HIS A 221 5.13 -10.26 27.00
N PHE A 222 6.38 -10.12 26.56
CA PHE A 222 6.92 -8.87 26.01
C PHE A 222 7.61 -9.13 24.67
N ILE A 223 7.47 -8.19 23.72
CA ILE A 223 8.14 -8.23 22.41
C ILE A 223 9.29 -7.23 22.42
N HIS A 224 10.51 -7.69 22.20
CA HIS A 224 11.69 -6.87 22.00
C HIS A 224 11.71 -6.34 20.56
N ALA A 225 11.44 -5.05 20.40
CA ALA A 225 11.28 -4.43 19.09
C ALA A 225 12.54 -4.51 18.22
N GLU A 226 13.71 -4.44 18.84
CA GLU A 226 15.03 -4.52 18.22
C GLU A 226 15.36 -5.92 17.65
N LEU A 227 14.78 -6.97 18.22
CA LEU A 227 14.95 -8.36 17.76
C LEU A 227 13.82 -8.80 16.82
N CYS A 228 12.73 -8.03 16.77
CA CYS A 228 11.51 -8.44 16.07
C CYS A 228 11.66 -8.37 14.55
N ALA A 229 11.55 -9.51 13.86
CA ALA A 229 11.55 -9.60 12.40
C ALA A 229 10.26 -9.07 11.74
N LYS A 230 9.27 -8.60 12.54
CA LYS A 230 7.98 -8.04 12.07
C LYS A 230 7.22 -8.98 11.12
N CYS A 231 7.27 -10.27 11.36
CA CYS A 231 6.64 -11.31 10.52
C CYS A 231 5.13 -11.47 10.76
N GLY A 232 4.59 -11.00 11.90
CA GLY A 232 3.15 -11.05 12.19
C GLY A 232 2.65 -12.35 12.81
N VAL A 233 3.42 -13.44 12.83
CA VAL A 233 2.99 -14.77 13.32
C VAL A 233 2.42 -14.71 14.75
N CYS A 234 3.02 -13.93 15.64
CA CYS A 234 2.52 -13.78 17.01
C CYS A 234 1.11 -13.18 17.08
N LYS A 235 0.75 -12.28 16.16
CA LYS A 235 -0.59 -11.69 16.05
C LYS A 235 -1.60 -12.71 15.53
N GLU A 236 -1.25 -13.43 14.46
CA GLU A 236 -2.13 -14.43 13.85
C GLU A 236 -2.46 -15.59 14.81
N LEU A 237 -1.49 -16.02 15.61
CA LEU A 237 -1.65 -17.12 16.56
C LEU A 237 -2.29 -16.69 17.88
N CYS A 238 -2.45 -15.40 18.17
CA CYS A 238 -2.98 -14.93 19.44
C CYS A 238 -4.50 -14.99 19.50
N LYS A 239 -5.03 -16.04 20.14
CA LYS A 239 -6.48 -16.24 20.33
C LYS A 239 -7.15 -15.18 21.24
N PHE A 240 -6.37 -14.38 21.96
CA PHE A 240 -6.85 -13.37 22.90
C PHE A 240 -6.77 -11.95 22.32
N ASP A 241 -6.38 -11.82 21.06
CA ASP A 241 -6.13 -10.53 20.38
C ASP A 241 -5.23 -9.57 21.19
N ALA A 242 -4.33 -10.14 22.01
CA ALA A 242 -3.42 -9.39 22.86
C ALA A 242 -2.24 -8.76 22.10
N VAL A 243 -1.98 -9.17 20.85
CA VAL A 243 -0.89 -8.63 20.03
C VAL A 243 -1.44 -7.58 19.08
N LYS A 244 -0.97 -6.34 19.26
CA LYS A 244 -1.38 -5.20 18.43
C LYS A 244 -0.24 -4.79 17.48
N VAL A 245 -0.64 -4.26 16.29
CA VAL A 245 0.29 -3.61 15.36
C VAL A 245 0.16 -2.12 15.55
N LEU A 246 1.25 -1.49 15.95
CA LEU A 246 1.33 -0.05 16.12
C LEU A 246 2.16 0.55 14.99
N THR A 247 1.87 1.80 14.62
CA THR A 247 2.59 2.56 13.61
C THR A 247 3.08 3.89 14.20
N GLY A 248 4.14 4.46 13.64
CA GLY A 248 4.74 5.70 14.11
C GLY A 248 5.70 5.56 15.29
N ASN A 249 6.43 6.64 15.56
CA ASN A 249 7.33 6.76 16.70
C ASN A 249 6.48 6.87 17.98
N GLY A 250 6.63 5.93 18.91
CA GLY A 250 5.79 5.72 20.09
C GLY A 250 5.53 6.89 21.05
N ASN A 251 6.04 8.10 20.76
CA ASN A 251 5.86 9.29 21.60
C ASN A 251 4.53 10.06 21.36
N GLN A 252 3.76 9.73 20.30
CA GLN A 252 2.49 10.44 20.05
C GLN A 252 1.25 9.78 20.65
N ALA A 253 1.31 8.51 21.03
CA ALA A 253 0.17 7.82 21.66
C ALA A 253 -0.12 8.35 23.09
N ALA A 254 0.86 8.91 23.79
CA ALA A 254 0.67 9.49 25.12
C ALA A 254 -0.04 10.86 25.11
N ASN A 255 0.05 11.62 24.01
CA ASN A 255 -0.53 12.97 23.94
C ASN A 255 -2.02 12.98 23.55
N ASN A 256 -2.51 11.96 22.83
CA ASN A 256 -3.93 11.91 22.47
C ASN A 256 -4.86 11.42 23.61
N VAL A 257 -4.33 10.71 24.60
CA VAL A 257 -5.11 10.30 25.77
C VAL A 257 -5.28 11.45 26.77
N LEU A 258 -4.38 12.42 26.79
CA LEU A 258 -4.44 13.59 27.69
C LEU A 258 -5.33 14.72 27.16
N GLN A 259 -5.61 14.79 25.85
CA GLN A 259 -6.48 15.82 25.29
C GLN A 259 -7.98 15.49 25.40
N THR A 260 -8.38 14.25 25.63
CA THR A 260 -9.78 13.86 25.89
C THR A 260 -10.20 13.91 27.36
N ALA A 261 -9.26 14.19 28.28
CA ALA A 261 -9.54 14.24 29.74
C ALA A 261 -9.67 15.65 30.31
N VAL A 262 -9.63 16.71 29.48
CA VAL A 262 -9.69 18.11 29.95
C VAL A 262 -10.96 18.85 29.50
N ILE A 263 -11.93 18.16 28.91
CA ILE A 263 -13.28 18.73 28.66
C ILE A 263 -14.30 17.75 29.26
N GLY A 264 -14.50 17.92 30.55
CA GLY A 264 -15.52 17.25 31.34
C GLY A 264 -15.71 18.05 32.63
#